data_fd99f7ad1e01453940a91b0e84393b01
#
_entry.id   fd99f7ad1e01453940a91b0e84393b01
#
_cell.length_a   1.000
_cell.length_b   1.000
_cell.length_c   1.000
_cell.angle_alpha   90.00
_cell.angle_beta   90.00
_cell.angle_gamma   90.00
#
_symmetry.space_group_name_H-M   'P 1'
#
loop_
_entity.id
_entity.type
_entity.pdbx_description
1 polymer ?
#
loop_
_entity_poly.entity_id
_entity_poly.type
_entity_poly.pdbx_seq_one_letter_code
_entity_poly.pdbx_strand_id
1 'polypeptide(L)'
;MKFLVYSPDQAYLVPPSVRDILGEGHLCFFLRRVVERLDVSALEQAYEEEGRPGYHPALLVAVWLYAYALGVTSARRLEQRIREDLAFRYLAGGAQPDFWTLNAFRRRHPKALNDLFTQVVELARAAGLGRLGHVAIDSTRIVANAAPGRTESVRKLRAERARLRRQIRRWQQACNADDPNEQAGLELRADEQQALQERLREIPARLQELRKSEVKRRSRTDPDRRFLHQRGKFVLGYTATLASSEDHIIVEQRVGQNRTDYESLVPMAEGVEERCGQRPQQVSADSGFFTLPNVHALEAQGIDVYRPDSVLAKELHRGRRVKGAAP
;
A
#
# COMPACT_ATOMS: atom_id res chain seq x y z
N MET A 1 54.53 -10.25 8.69
CA MET A 1 53.51 -9.19 8.45
C MET A 1 52.46 -9.30 9.52
N LYS A 2 52.07 -8.18 10.15
CA LYS A 2 51.09 -8.16 11.27
C LYS A 2 49.63 -8.07 10.80
N PHE A 3 49.41 -7.66 9.54
CA PHE A 3 48.08 -7.47 8.94
C PHE A 3 48.04 -8.06 7.54
N LEU A 4 46.84 -8.44 7.08
CA LEU A 4 46.60 -8.83 5.69
C LEU A 4 46.71 -7.60 4.78
N VAL A 5 47.07 -7.84 3.50
CA VAL A 5 47.15 -6.76 2.50
C VAL A 5 45.75 -6.14 2.34
N TYR A 6 45.67 -4.83 2.49
CA TYR A 6 44.44 -4.05 2.26
C TYR A 6 44.61 -3.25 0.97
N SER A 7 43.87 -3.63 -0.06
CA SER A 7 43.83 -2.95 -1.37
C SER A 7 42.40 -2.81 -1.84
N PRO A 8 41.72 -1.70 -1.51
CA PRO A 8 40.29 -1.49 -1.87
C PRO A 8 40.08 -1.36 -3.38
N ASP A 9 41.13 -0.92 -4.12
CA ASP A 9 41.08 -0.70 -5.58
C ASP A 9 41.60 -1.89 -6.37
N GLN A 10 41.67 -3.08 -5.77
CA GLN A 10 42.14 -4.28 -6.45
C GLN A 10 41.23 -4.65 -7.63
N ALA A 11 41.79 -4.67 -8.84
CA ALA A 11 41.10 -5.14 -10.02
C ALA A 11 41.22 -6.66 -10.15
N TYR A 12 40.17 -7.33 -10.60
CA TYR A 12 40.20 -8.75 -10.96
C TYR A 12 40.44 -8.91 -12.44
N LEU A 13 41.36 -9.79 -12.83
CA LEU A 13 41.61 -10.13 -14.22
C LEU A 13 40.41 -10.82 -14.87
N VAL A 14 39.73 -11.68 -14.09
CA VAL A 14 38.47 -12.31 -14.44
C VAL A 14 37.47 -11.97 -13.33
N PRO A 15 36.36 -11.26 -13.63
CA PRO A 15 35.36 -10.95 -12.62
C PRO A 15 34.76 -12.24 -12.04
N PRO A 16 34.67 -12.41 -10.72
CA PRO A 16 34.04 -13.56 -10.12
C PRO A 16 32.53 -13.57 -10.48
N SER A 17 31.96 -14.76 -10.56
CA SER A 17 30.52 -14.91 -10.68
C SER A 17 29.82 -14.33 -9.44
N VAL A 18 28.62 -13.79 -9.60
CA VAL A 18 27.81 -13.32 -8.47
C VAL A 18 27.54 -14.45 -7.47
N ARG A 19 27.45 -15.69 -7.96
CA ARG A 19 27.27 -16.88 -7.10
C ARG A 19 28.48 -17.14 -6.21
N ASP A 20 29.68 -16.91 -6.73
CA ASP A 20 30.93 -17.09 -5.99
C ASP A 20 31.04 -16.09 -4.83
N ILE A 21 30.49 -14.88 -5.01
CA ILE A 21 30.53 -13.81 -4.01
C ILE A 21 29.42 -13.97 -2.96
N LEU A 22 28.17 -14.25 -3.38
CA LEU A 22 27.01 -14.27 -2.48
C LEU A 22 26.80 -15.63 -1.80
N GLY A 23 27.42 -16.70 -2.31
CA GLY A 23 27.19 -18.07 -1.85
C GLY A 23 25.83 -18.64 -2.32
N GLU A 24 25.76 -19.97 -2.46
CA GLU A 24 24.60 -20.65 -3.08
C GLU A 24 23.28 -20.53 -2.32
N GLY A 25 23.34 -20.39 -0.99
CA GLY A 25 22.18 -20.27 -0.09
C GLY A 25 21.55 -18.86 -0.05
N HIS A 26 22.07 -17.89 -0.78
CA HIS A 26 21.60 -16.52 -0.69
C HIS A 26 20.13 -16.37 -1.18
N LEU A 27 19.33 -15.57 -0.45
CA LEU A 27 17.90 -15.38 -0.70
C LEU A 27 17.56 -14.98 -2.15
N CYS A 28 18.42 -14.21 -2.82
CA CYS A 28 18.16 -13.79 -4.20
C CYS A 28 18.06 -14.98 -5.17
N PHE A 29 18.85 -16.06 -4.95
CA PHE A 29 18.78 -17.25 -5.80
C PHE A 29 17.51 -18.06 -5.56
N PHE A 30 17.05 -18.10 -4.31
CA PHE A 30 15.75 -18.70 -3.98
C PHE A 30 14.61 -17.93 -4.67
N LEU A 31 14.58 -16.61 -4.52
CA LEU A 31 13.53 -15.78 -5.11
C LEU A 31 13.55 -15.83 -6.65
N ARG A 32 14.73 -15.88 -7.27
CA ARG A 32 14.81 -16.10 -8.71
C ARG A 32 14.11 -17.39 -9.13
N ARG A 33 14.39 -18.51 -8.44
CA ARG A 33 13.72 -19.80 -8.73
C ARG A 33 12.22 -19.75 -8.50
N VAL A 34 11.74 -18.98 -7.51
CA VAL A 34 10.31 -18.75 -7.32
C VAL A 34 9.72 -18.02 -8.52
N VAL A 35 10.35 -16.90 -8.94
CA VAL A 35 9.87 -16.10 -10.09
C VAL A 35 9.86 -16.88 -11.38
N GLU A 36 10.81 -17.78 -11.60
CA GLU A 36 10.86 -18.69 -12.77
C GLU A 36 9.67 -19.67 -12.83
N ARG A 37 8.97 -19.89 -11.68
CA ARG A 37 7.77 -20.74 -11.61
C ARG A 37 6.46 -19.94 -11.70
N LEU A 38 6.53 -18.61 -11.65
CA LEU A 38 5.35 -17.77 -11.76
C LEU A 38 5.00 -17.55 -13.24
N ASP A 39 3.72 -17.64 -13.54
CA ASP A 39 3.19 -17.23 -14.84
C ASP A 39 3.06 -15.70 -14.89
N VAL A 40 3.95 -15.05 -15.62
CA VAL A 40 3.97 -13.62 -15.84
C VAL A 40 3.37 -13.20 -17.18
N SER A 41 2.76 -14.12 -17.93
CA SER A 41 2.21 -13.90 -19.27
C SER A 41 1.20 -12.74 -19.32
N ALA A 42 0.35 -12.60 -18.29
CA ALA A 42 -0.59 -11.48 -18.19
C ALA A 42 0.10 -10.11 -18.06
N LEU A 43 1.32 -10.08 -17.52
CA LEU A 43 2.14 -8.88 -17.49
C LEU A 43 2.82 -8.64 -18.85
N GLU A 44 3.29 -9.68 -19.51
CA GLU A 44 3.95 -9.59 -20.83
C GLU A 44 2.99 -9.11 -21.91
N GLN A 45 1.77 -9.63 -21.92
CA GLN A 45 0.70 -9.22 -22.86
C GLN A 45 0.28 -7.75 -22.72
N ALA A 46 0.59 -7.11 -21.60
CA ALA A 46 0.31 -5.69 -21.40
C ALA A 46 1.35 -4.75 -22.05
N TYR A 47 2.40 -5.30 -22.68
CA TYR A 47 3.40 -4.54 -23.43
C TYR A 47 3.09 -4.63 -24.91
N GLU A 48 3.16 -3.49 -25.60
CA GLU A 48 2.98 -3.39 -27.04
C GLU A 48 4.24 -3.89 -27.76
N GLU A 49 4.07 -4.51 -28.92
CA GLU A 49 5.19 -4.98 -29.76
C GLU A 49 5.97 -3.81 -30.38
N GLU A 50 5.31 -2.66 -30.57
CA GLU A 50 5.89 -1.47 -31.16
C GLU A 50 6.38 -0.49 -30.07
N GLY A 51 7.52 0.17 -30.32
CA GLY A 51 8.07 1.17 -29.44
C GLY A 51 9.43 0.82 -28.85
N ARG A 52 9.85 1.58 -27.82
CA ARG A 52 11.10 1.32 -27.12
C ARG A 52 10.97 0.05 -26.26
N PRO A 53 11.91 -0.92 -26.35
CA PRO A 53 11.89 -2.11 -25.54
C PRO A 53 11.79 -1.81 -24.05
N GLY A 54 10.80 -2.43 -23.40
CA GLY A 54 10.61 -2.36 -21.96
C GLY A 54 11.51 -3.34 -21.21
N TYR A 55 11.59 -3.16 -19.89
CA TYR A 55 12.19 -4.19 -19.02
C TYR A 55 11.27 -5.41 -18.93
N HIS A 56 11.85 -6.59 -18.97
CA HIS A 56 11.08 -7.83 -18.85
C HIS A 56 10.31 -7.88 -17.53
N PRO A 57 9.00 -8.20 -17.51
CA PRO A 57 8.18 -8.23 -16.30
C PRO A 57 8.74 -9.09 -15.17
N ALA A 58 9.28 -10.28 -15.48
CA ALA A 58 9.89 -11.15 -14.49
C ALA A 58 11.05 -10.49 -13.74
N LEU A 59 11.87 -9.65 -14.41
CA LEU A 59 12.90 -8.84 -13.76
C LEU A 59 12.29 -7.89 -12.73
N LEU A 60 11.24 -7.15 -13.14
CA LEU A 60 10.57 -6.18 -12.25
C LEU A 60 9.91 -6.86 -11.06
N VAL A 61 9.29 -8.03 -11.28
CA VAL A 61 8.73 -8.87 -10.20
C VAL A 61 9.84 -9.32 -9.25
N ALA A 62 10.95 -9.86 -9.77
CA ALA A 62 12.06 -10.36 -8.96
C ALA A 62 12.67 -9.29 -8.04
N VAL A 63 12.96 -8.11 -8.59
CA VAL A 63 13.55 -7.02 -7.81
C VAL A 63 12.58 -6.46 -6.76
N TRP A 64 11.27 -6.42 -7.07
CA TRP A 64 10.27 -5.99 -6.10
C TRP A 64 10.04 -7.02 -4.99
N LEU A 65 9.96 -8.31 -5.30
CA LEU A 65 9.83 -9.37 -4.28
C LEU A 65 11.02 -9.37 -3.33
N TYR A 66 12.23 -9.25 -3.87
CA TYR A 66 13.44 -9.17 -3.06
C TYR A 66 13.48 -7.88 -2.21
N ALA A 67 13.05 -6.75 -2.80
CA ALA A 67 12.94 -5.49 -2.07
C ALA A 67 12.00 -5.60 -0.86
N TYR A 68 10.81 -6.19 -1.06
CA TYR A 68 9.84 -6.39 0.02
C TYR A 68 10.37 -7.35 1.09
N ALA A 69 11.04 -8.43 0.71
CA ALA A 69 11.68 -9.35 1.67
C ALA A 69 12.71 -8.64 2.56
N LEU A 70 13.36 -7.58 2.05
CA LEU A 70 14.32 -6.75 2.79
C LEU A 70 13.70 -5.47 3.38
N GLY A 71 12.38 -5.32 3.36
CA GLY A 71 11.70 -4.13 3.89
C GLY A 71 11.87 -2.86 3.05
N VAL A 72 12.32 -2.98 1.79
CA VAL A 72 12.48 -1.85 0.86
C VAL A 72 11.19 -1.64 0.08
N THR A 73 10.40 -0.66 0.47
CA THR A 73 9.09 -0.35 -0.15
C THR A 73 9.11 0.85 -1.11
N SER A 74 10.16 1.65 -1.07
CA SER A 74 10.34 2.86 -1.88
C SER A 74 11.02 2.56 -3.21
N ALA A 75 10.41 2.95 -4.33
CA ALA A 75 10.99 2.79 -5.67
C ALA A 75 12.34 3.53 -5.83
N ARG A 76 12.51 4.70 -5.19
CA ARG A 76 13.80 5.43 -5.21
C ARG A 76 14.90 4.68 -4.46
N ARG A 77 14.56 4.09 -3.30
CA ARG A 77 15.51 3.24 -2.57
C ARG A 77 15.82 1.96 -3.35
N LEU A 78 14.82 1.39 -4.04
CA LEU A 78 15.04 0.21 -4.87
C LEU A 78 15.96 0.52 -6.06
N GLU A 79 15.77 1.63 -6.77
CA GLU A 79 16.68 2.09 -7.81
C GLU A 79 18.13 2.22 -7.30
N GLN A 80 18.32 2.84 -6.13
CA GLN A 80 19.64 2.94 -5.51
C GLN A 80 20.20 1.55 -5.19
N ARG A 81 19.40 0.63 -4.60
CA ARG A 81 19.85 -0.75 -4.32
C ARG A 81 20.23 -1.51 -5.58
N ILE A 82 19.50 -1.36 -6.68
CA ILE A 82 19.86 -2.00 -7.95
C ILE A 82 21.22 -1.53 -8.46
N ARG A 83 21.62 -0.29 -8.19
CA ARG A 83 22.94 0.25 -8.57
C ARG A 83 24.05 -0.22 -7.66
N GLU A 84 23.82 -0.33 -6.36
CA GLU A 84 24.86 -0.49 -5.33
C GLU A 84 24.96 -1.91 -4.78
N ASP A 85 23.86 -2.70 -4.80
CA ASP A 85 23.79 -4.01 -4.17
C ASP A 85 23.90 -5.13 -5.21
N LEU A 86 24.82 -6.05 -4.98
CA LEU A 86 25.13 -7.13 -5.91
C LEU A 86 23.96 -8.10 -6.15
N ALA A 87 23.17 -8.39 -5.10
CA ALA A 87 22.02 -9.28 -5.22
C ALA A 87 20.90 -8.65 -6.05
N PHE A 88 20.65 -7.34 -5.88
CA PHE A 88 19.70 -6.61 -6.72
C PHE A 88 20.19 -6.52 -8.17
N ARG A 89 21.47 -6.27 -8.40
CA ARG A 89 22.05 -6.27 -9.75
C ARG A 89 21.93 -7.63 -10.43
N TYR A 90 22.13 -8.71 -9.69
CA TYR A 90 21.93 -10.07 -10.18
C TYR A 90 20.47 -10.31 -10.62
N LEU A 91 19.50 -9.98 -9.77
CA LEU A 91 18.07 -10.14 -10.09
C LEU A 91 17.63 -9.25 -11.25
N ALA A 92 18.22 -8.08 -11.37
CA ALA A 92 17.98 -7.16 -12.48
C ALA A 92 18.70 -7.57 -13.79
N GLY A 93 19.50 -8.65 -13.80
CA GLY A 93 20.27 -9.06 -14.98
C GLY A 93 21.23 -7.96 -15.49
N GLY A 94 21.74 -7.11 -14.62
CA GLY A 94 22.55 -5.94 -14.97
C GLY A 94 21.76 -4.71 -15.48
N ALA A 95 20.45 -4.82 -15.68
CA ALA A 95 19.60 -3.70 -16.06
C ALA A 95 19.42 -2.71 -14.89
N GLN A 96 19.15 -1.45 -15.21
CA GLN A 96 19.02 -0.37 -14.22
C GLN A 96 17.70 0.40 -14.44
N PRO A 97 16.53 -0.20 -14.11
CA PRO A 97 15.27 0.52 -14.18
C PRO A 97 15.24 1.68 -13.19
N ASP A 98 14.79 2.85 -13.66
CA ASP A 98 14.62 4.02 -12.82
C ASP A 98 13.41 3.91 -11.89
N PHE A 99 13.33 4.79 -10.89
CA PHE A 99 12.24 4.77 -9.92
C PHE A 99 10.87 5.06 -10.53
N TRP A 100 10.79 5.77 -11.66
CA TRP A 100 9.55 6.02 -12.39
C TRP A 100 9.02 4.72 -12.98
N THR A 101 9.88 3.97 -13.69
CA THR A 101 9.56 2.66 -14.28
C THR A 101 9.14 1.68 -13.19
N LEU A 102 9.93 1.57 -12.11
CA LEU A 102 9.62 0.70 -10.98
C LEU A 102 8.27 1.02 -10.33
N ASN A 103 7.95 2.30 -10.16
CA ASN A 103 6.68 2.72 -9.58
C ASN A 103 5.51 2.59 -10.55
N ALA A 104 5.72 2.91 -11.84
CA ALA A 104 4.72 2.76 -12.88
C ALA A 104 4.28 1.31 -13.06
N PHE A 105 5.22 0.35 -12.99
CA PHE A 105 4.95 -1.07 -13.05
C PHE A 105 3.91 -1.50 -12.01
N ARG A 106 4.12 -1.19 -10.72
CA ARG A 106 3.15 -1.53 -9.66
C ARG A 106 1.78 -0.88 -9.84
N ARG A 107 1.77 0.36 -10.35
CA ARG A 107 0.52 1.12 -10.54
C ARG A 107 -0.31 0.65 -11.72
N ARG A 108 0.35 0.16 -12.78
CA ARG A 108 -0.31 -0.28 -14.02
C ARG A 108 -0.89 -1.68 -13.90
N HIS A 109 -0.30 -2.55 -13.08
CA HIS A 109 -0.61 -3.97 -13.04
C HIS A 109 -1.13 -4.50 -11.70
N PRO A 110 -2.07 -3.80 -10.98
CA PRO A 110 -2.51 -4.24 -9.66
C PRO A 110 -3.21 -5.60 -9.69
N LYS A 111 -4.00 -5.90 -10.75
CA LYS A 111 -4.68 -7.18 -10.91
C LYS A 111 -3.68 -8.31 -11.13
N ALA A 112 -2.80 -8.19 -12.13
CA ALA A 112 -1.81 -9.22 -12.41
C ALA A 112 -0.87 -9.48 -11.21
N LEU A 113 -0.50 -8.45 -10.44
CA LEU A 113 0.27 -8.61 -9.21
C LEU A 113 -0.51 -9.35 -8.11
N ASN A 114 -1.84 -9.17 -8.03
CA ASN A 114 -2.67 -9.98 -7.13
C ASN A 114 -2.78 -11.43 -7.58
N ASP A 115 -2.84 -11.68 -8.89
CA ASP A 115 -2.83 -13.03 -9.44
C ASP A 115 -1.50 -13.74 -9.17
N LEU A 116 -0.36 -13.03 -9.26
CA LEU A 116 0.94 -13.55 -8.83
C LEU A 116 0.98 -13.87 -7.32
N PHE A 117 0.32 -13.07 -6.48
CA PHE A 117 0.20 -13.41 -5.06
C PHE A 117 -0.55 -14.74 -4.87
N THR A 118 -1.62 -14.99 -5.62
CA THR A 118 -2.32 -16.29 -5.60
C THR A 118 -1.39 -17.44 -5.97
N GLN A 119 -0.61 -17.30 -7.05
CA GLN A 119 0.36 -18.31 -7.45
C GLN A 119 1.43 -18.57 -6.37
N VAL A 120 1.90 -17.53 -5.68
CA VAL A 120 2.85 -17.69 -4.56
C VAL A 120 2.22 -18.48 -3.41
N VAL A 121 0.96 -18.23 -3.08
CA VAL A 121 0.22 -19.00 -2.06
C VAL A 121 0.07 -20.46 -2.51
N GLU A 122 -0.25 -20.73 -3.78
CA GLU A 122 -0.34 -22.07 -4.34
C GLU A 122 1.02 -22.81 -4.28
N LEU A 123 2.12 -22.13 -4.62
CA LEU A 123 3.47 -22.69 -4.50
C LEU A 123 3.83 -23.01 -3.04
N ALA A 124 3.47 -22.16 -2.11
CA ALA A 124 3.68 -22.42 -0.67
C ALA A 124 2.88 -23.64 -0.21
N ARG A 125 1.62 -23.78 -0.62
CA ARG A 125 0.76 -24.93 -0.32
C ARG A 125 1.28 -26.22 -0.96
N ALA A 126 1.75 -26.18 -2.18
CA ALA A 126 2.39 -27.31 -2.83
C ALA A 126 3.67 -27.77 -2.10
N ALA A 127 4.34 -26.83 -1.40
CA ALA A 127 5.47 -27.14 -0.52
C ALA A 127 5.07 -27.58 0.90
N GLY A 128 3.76 -27.77 1.18
CA GLY A 128 3.25 -28.23 2.46
C GLY A 128 3.05 -27.11 3.50
N LEU A 129 3.14 -25.84 3.08
CA LEU A 129 2.89 -24.66 3.92
C LEU A 129 1.47 -24.13 3.68
N GLY A 130 1.02 -23.19 4.52
CA GLY A 130 -0.29 -22.55 4.34
C GLY A 130 -1.46 -23.47 4.65
N ARG A 131 -1.34 -24.30 5.68
CA ARG A 131 -2.42 -25.18 6.15
C ARG A 131 -3.58 -24.36 6.71
N LEU A 132 -4.80 -24.75 6.36
CA LEU A 132 -6.03 -24.02 6.66
C LEU A 132 -6.84 -24.66 7.81
N GLY A 133 -6.20 -25.42 8.71
CA GLY A 133 -6.82 -25.90 9.93
C GLY A 133 -7.29 -24.73 10.80
N HIS A 134 -6.41 -23.77 11.02
CA HIS A 134 -6.73 -22.53 11.72
C HIS A 134 -6.21 -21.32 10.93
N VAL A 135 -7.07 -20.30 10.75
CA VAL A 135 -6.73 -19.03 10.10
C VAL A 135 -6.95 -17.88 11.07
N ALA A 136 -5.89 -17.12 11.31
CA ALA A 136 -5.96 -15.90 12.10
C ALA A 136 -6.18 -14.68 11.19
N ILE A 137 -7.19 -13.85 11.52
CA ILE A 137 -7.52 -12.62 10.79
C ILE A 137 -7.23 -11.41 11.66
N ASP A 138 -6.43 -10.49 11.15
CA ASP A 138 -6.10 -9.23 11.83
C ASP A 138 -6.03 -8.08 10.84
N SER A 139 -6.17 -6.86 11.35
CA SER A 139 -6.10 -5.65 10.53
C SER A 139 -5.04 -4.68 11.00
N THR A 140 -4.41 -4.03 10.05
CA THR A 140 -3.47 -2.95 10.31
C THR A 140 -3.88 -1.68 9.58
N ARG A 141 -3.47 -0.54 10.10
CA ARG A 141 -3.76 0.77 9.49
C ARG A 141 -2.58 1.21 8.64
N ILE A 142 -2.81 1.39 7.33
CA ILE A 142 -1.80 1.91 6.41
C ILE A 142 -2.02 3.40 6.25
N VAL A 143 -1.01 4.19 6.65
CA VAL A 143 -1.09 5.66 6.53
C VAL A 143 -0.97 6.07 5.06
N ALA A 144 -1.93 6.85 4.57
CA ALA A 144 -1.88 7.41 3.23
C ALA A 144 -0.86 8.57 3.16
N ASN A 145 -0.25 8.75 1.99
CA ASN A 145 0.62 9.91 1.75
C ASN A 145 -0.21 11.18 1.58
N ALA A 146 -0.75 11.69 2.70
CA ALA A 146 -1.70 12.77 2.67
C ALA A 146 -1.73 13.55 3.99
N ALA A 147 -1.52 14.86 3.89
CA ALA A 147 -1.53 15.75 5.05
C ALA A 147 -2.97 16.03 5.54
N PRO A 148 -3.26 15.88 6.86
CA PRO A 148 -4.57 16.22 7.44
C PRO A 148 -5.00 17.66 7.14
N GLY A 149 -4.06 18.60 7.04
CA GLY A 149 -4.31 20.01 6.72
C GLY A 149 -4.87 20.24 5.31
N ARG A 150 -4.54 19.35 4.35
CA ARG A 150 -5.02 19.43 2.96
C ARG A 150 -6.36 18.73 2.71
N THR A 151 -7.14 18.51 3.78
CA THR A 151 -8.50 17.98 3.65
C THR A 151 -9.51 19.07 3.42
N GLU A 152 -10.43 18.81 2.50
CA GLU A 152 -11.55 19.69 2.17
C GLU A 152 -12.80 19.27 2.95
N SER A 153 -13.59 20.26 3.33
CA SER A 153 -14.94 20.06 3.83
C SER A 153 -15.83 21.14 3.24
N VAL A 154 -17.12 20.93 3.24
CA VAL A 154 -18.10 21.93 2.76
C VAL A 154 -17.87 23.29 3.44
N ARG A 155 -17.58 23.29 4.75
CA ARG A 155 -17.28 24.51 5.51
C ARG A 155 -16.00 25.22 5.00
N LYS A 156 -14.91 24.46 4.79
CA LYS A 156 -13.64 25.01 4.29
C LYS A 156 -13.79 25.56 2.88
N LEU A 157 -14.45 24.83 1.98
CA LEU A 157 -14.65 25.29 0.61
C LEU A 157 -15.55 26.54 0.52
N ARG A 158 -16.58 26.63 1.35
CA ARG A 158 -17.41 27.86 1.44
C ARG A 158 -16.60 29.05 1.96
N ALA A 159 -15.77 28.85 2.97
CA ALA A 159 -14.89 29.89 3.50
C ALA A 159 -13.83 30.33 2.46
N GLU A 160 -13.25 29.37 1.75
CA GLU A 160 -12.30 29.63 0.65
C GLU A 160 -12.99 30.44 -0.48
N ARG A 161 -14.18 30.03 -0.91
CA ARG A 161 -14.98 30.76 -1.91
C ARG A 161 -15.23 32.22 -1.49
N ALA A 162 -15.61 32.45 -0.23
CA ALA A 162 -15.85 33.78 0.29
C ALA A 162 -14.55 34.62 0.35
N ARG A 163 -13.41 34.00 0.68
CA ARG A 163 -12.09 34.63 0.68
C ARG A 163 -11.68 35.04 -0.73
N LEU A 164 -11.74 34.11 -1.70
CA LEU A 164 -11.38 34.36 -3.08
C LEU A 164 -12.23 35.48 -3.72
N ARG A 165 -13.54 35.48 -3.46
CA ARG A 165 -14.43 36.55 -3.93
C ARG A 165 -14.04 37.92 -3.35
N ARG A 166 -13.64 37.99 -2.08
CA ARG A 166 -13.16 39.23 -1.46
C ARG A 166 -11.85 39.70 -2.08
N GLN A 167 -10.91 38.78 -2.34
CA GLN A 167 -9.63 39.10 -2.97
C GLN A 167 -9.83 39.66 -4.40
N ILE A 168 -10.67 38.98 -5.19
CA ILE A 168 -10.98 39.42 -6.57
C ILE A 168 -11.66 40.81 -6.56
N ARG A 169 -12.61 41.06 -5.63
CA ARG A 169 -13.24 42.40 -5.54
C ARG A 169 -12.24 43.48 -5.14
N ARG A 170 -11.37 43.22 -4.16
CA ARG A 170 -10.32 44.20 -3.79
C ARG A 170 -9.39 44.52 -4.96
N TRP A 171 -9.02 43.51 -5.72
CA TRP A 171 -8.20 43.68 -6.91
C TRP A 171 -8.95 44.51 -7.96
N GLN A 172 -10.21 44.21 -8.27
CA GLN A 172 -11.04 44.98 -9.19
C GLN A 172 -11.19 46.46 -8.74
N GLN A 173 -11.33 46.68 -7.43
CA GLN A 173 -11.39 48.06 -6.88
C GLN A 173 -10.05 48.80 -7.06
N ALA A 174 -8.92 48.13 -6.88
CA ALA A 174 -7.59 48.69 -7.08
C ALA A 174 -7.32 49.01 -8.57
N CYS A 175 -7.82 48.14 -9.49
CA CYS A 175 -7.72 48.40 -10.96
C CYS A 175 -8.52 49.60 -11.42
N ASN A 176 -9.57 50.01 -10.69
CA ASN A 176 -10.41 51.16 -11.00
C ASN A 176 -9.92 52.45 -10.31
N ALA A 177 -8.81 52.41 -9.58
CA ALA A 177 -8.19 53.61 -9.00
C ALA A 177 -7.36 54.35 -10.07
N ASP A 178 -7.54 55.62 -10.18
CA ASP A 178 -6.96 56.49 -11.24
C ASP A 178 -5.46 56.80 -11.03
N ASP A 179 -4.68 55.99 -10.33
CA ASP A 179 -3.26 56.25 -10.06
C ASP A 179 -2.36 55.51 -11.09
N PRO A 180 -1.59 56.21 -11.95
CA PRO A 180 -0.72 55.63 -12.98
C PRO A 180 0.42 54.76 -12.41
N ASN A 181 0.88 55.01 -11.18
CA ASN A 181 1.92 54.20 -10.52
C ASN A 181 1.40 52.86 -10.03
N GLU A 182 0.10 52.71 -9.78
CA GLU A 182 -0.53 51.46 -9.46
C GLU A 182 -0.73 50.54 -10.68
N GLN A 183 -0.86 51.10 -11.91
CA GLN A 183 -1.04 50.34 -13.15
C GLN A 183 0.17 49.46 -13.49
N ALA A 184 1.40 49.96 -13.30
CA ALA A 184 2.61 49.16 -13.55
C ALA A 184 2.76 47.95 -12.62
N GLY A 185 2.19 48.02 -11.41
CA GLY A 185 2.13 46.88 -10.46
C GLY A 185 0.97 45.90 -10.73
N LEU A 186 0.03 46.26 -11.61
CA LEU A 186 -1.16 45.48 -11.94
C LEU A 186 -0.90 44.44 -13.05
N GLU A 187 0.00 44.72 -13.98
CA GLU A 187 0.36 43.73 -15.03
C GLU A 187 1.05 42.49 -14.42
N LEU A 188 1.91 42.67 -13.44
CA LEU A 188 2.53 41.58 -12.69
C LEU A 188 1.53 40.75 -11.82
N ARG A 189 0.31 41.26 -11.61
CA ARG A 189 -0.75 40.60 -10.84
C ARG A 189 -1.85 39.98 -11.70
N ALA A 190 -1.83 40.17 -13.00
CA ALA A 190 -2.83 39.61 -13.92
C ALA A 190 -2.83 38.06 -13.89
N ASP A 191 -1.64 37.46 -13.89
CA ASP A 191 -1.48 36.00 -13.79
C ASP A 191 -2.01 35.43 -12.45
N GLU A 192 -1.77 36.15 -11.36
CA GLU A 192 -2.31 35.78 -10.04
C GLU A 192 -3.83 35.88 -10.03
N GLN A 193 -4.41 36.90 -10.68
CA GLN A 193 -5.87 37.03 -10.78
C GLN A 193 -6.49 35.91 -11.59
N GLN A 194 -5.90 35.52 -12.69
CA GLN A 194 -6.37 34.44 -13.52
C GLN A 194 -6.37 33.12 -12.69
N ALA A 195 -5.30 32.84 -11.96
CA ALA A 195 -5.21 31.69 -11.06
C ALA A 195 -6.28 31.71 -9.96
N LEU A 196 -6.59 32.89 -9.38
CA LEU A 196 -7.65 33.03 -8.38
C LEU A 196 -9.04 32.81 -8.98
N GLN A 197 -9.29 33.26 -10.20
CA GLN A 197 -10.56 33.05 -10.91
C GLN A 197 -10.75 31.59 -11.30
N GLU A 198 -9.74 30.91 -11.83
CA GLU A 198 -9.77 29.49 -12.13
C GLU A 198 -10.10 28.68 -10.88
N ARG A 199 -9.38 28.95 -9.79
CA ARG A 199 -9.64 28.31 -8.51
C ARG A 199 -11.05 28.56 -7.97
N LEU A 200 -11.61 29.76 -8.20
CA LEU A 200 -12.99 30.07 -7.82
C LEU A 200 -14.00 29.29 -8.66
N ARG A 201 -13.72 29.05 -9.96
CA ARG A 201 -14.57 28.27 -10.89
C ARG A 201 -14.63 26.78 -10.51
N GLU A 202 -13.57 26.23 -9.93
CA GLU A 202 -13.52 24.81 -9.51
C GLU A 202 -14.37 24.52 -8.26
N ILE A 203 -14.55 25.50 -7.37
CA ILE A 203 -15.18 25.28 -6.06
C ILE A 203 -16.61 24.75 -6.15
N PRO A 204 -17.50 25.18 -7.06
CA PRO A 204 -18.86 24.65 -7.17
C PRO A 204 -18.90 23.15 -7.48
N ALA A 205 -18.06 22.69 -8.43
CA ALA A 205 -17.95 21.26 -8.78
C ALA A 205 -17.46 20.43 -7.57
N ARG A 206 -16.42 20.91 -6.89
CA ARG A 206 -15.89 20.27 -5.69
C ARG A 206 -16.89 20.23 -4.52
N LEU A 207 -17.71 21.26 -4.36
CA LEU A 207 -18.81 21.26 -3.40
C LEU A 207 -19.91 20.24 -3.76
N GLN A 208 -20.21 20.09 -5.05
CA GLN A 208 -21.17 19.11 -5.53
C GLN A 208 -20.69 17.67 -5.30
N GLU A 209 -19.41 17.41 -5.60
CA GLU A 209 -18.77 16.11 -5.32
C GLU A 209 -18.79 15.76 -3.84
N LEU A 210 -18.45 16.72 -2.96
CA LEU A 210 -18.49 16.52 -1.51
C LEU A 210 -19.90 16.27 -0.98
N ARG A 211 -20.93 16.86 -1.60
CA ARG A 211 -22.33 16.62 -1.21
C ARG A 211 -22.83 15.25 -1.66
N LYS A 212 -22.37 14.76 -2.81
CA LYS A 212 -22.69 13.42 -3.33
C LYS A 212 -21.96 12.32 -2.57
N SER A 213 -20.79 12.63 -1.98
CA SER A 213 -20.02 11.68 -1.21
C SER A 213 -20.56 11.61 0.23
N GLU A 214 -20.66 10.41 0.79
CA GLU A 214 -21.02 10.18 2.20
C GLU A 214 -19.97 10.71 3.20
N VAL A 215 -18.87 11.25 2.69
CA VAL A 215 -17.70 11.63 3.49
C VAL A 215 -17.71 13.12 3.82
N LYS A 216 -17.79 13.44 5.12
CA LYS A 216 -17.77 14.83 5.62
C LYS A 216 -16.46 15.60 5.29
N ARG A 217 -15.35 14.89 5.03
CA ARG A 217 -14.03 15.47 4.73
C ARG A 217 -13.32 14.62 3.68
N ARG A 218 -12.88 15.22 2.59
CA ARG A 218 -12.16 14.57 1.49
C ARG A 218 -10.77 15.16 1.31
N SER A 219 -9.79 14.36 0.95
CA SER A 219 -8.48 14.86 0.56
C SER A 219 -8.42 15.21 -0.91
N ARG A 220 -7.60 16.21 -1.26
CA ARG A 220 -7.27 16.51 -2.66
C ARG A 220 -6.29 15.49 -3.26
N THR A 221 -5.34 15.03 -2.45
CA THR A 221 -4.26 14.13 -2.91
C THR A 221 -4.69 12.68 -3.00
N ASP A 222 -5.60 12.25 -2.11
CA ASP A 222 -6.08 10.89 -2.02
C ASP A 222 -7.54 10.92 -1.56
N PRO A 223 -8.50 10.94 -2.49
CA PRO A 223 -9.93 11.08 -2.19
C PRO A 223 -10.53 9.89 -1.44
N ASP A 224 -9.95 8.71 -1.62
CA ASP A 224 -10.51 7.44 -1.15
C ASP A 224 -10.13 7.11 0.29
N ARG A 225 -9.11 7.74 0.82
CA ARG A 225 -8.68 7.52 2.21
C ARG A 225 -9.73 7.93 3.23
N ARG A 226 -9.67 7.30 4.40
CA ARG A 226 -10.56 7.59 5.55
C ARG A 226 -9.76 8.07 6.75
N PHE A 227 -10.46 8.76 7.68
CA PHE A 227 -9.92 9.02 9.01
C PHE A 227 -10.07 7.77 9.84
N LEU A 228 -8.95 7.20 10.25
CA LEU A 228 -8.86 5.99 11.06
C LEU A 228 -8.28 6.34 12.42
N HIS A 229 -8.71 5.63 13.46
CA HIS A 229 -8.15 5.76 14.79
C HIS A 229 -6.98 4.79 14.95
N GLN A 230 -5.79 5.30 15.32
CA GLN A 230 -4.61 4.48 15.56
C GLN A 230 -3.84 5.02 16.76
N ARG A 231 -3.65 4.19 17.79
CA ARG A 231 -2.88 4.54 19.01
C ARG A 231 -3.28 5.90 19.61
N GLY A 232 -4.58 6.15 19.78
CA GLY A 232 -5.08 7.41 20.36
C GLY A 232 -5.06 8.62 19.41
N LYS A 233 -4.63 8.48 18.16
CA LYS A 233 -4.58 9.56 17.17
C LYS A 233 -5.41 9.22 15.94
N PHE A 234 -5.93 10.25 15.28
CA PHE A 234 -6.57 10.09 13.97
C PHE A 234 -5.51 10.18 12.87
N VAL A 235 -5.41 9.13 12.08
CA VAL A 235 -4.57 9.07 10.88
C VAL A 235 -5.45 9.01 9.63
N LEU A 236 -4.89 9.47 8.51
CA LEU A 236 -5.54 9.34 7.21
C LEU A 236 -4.94 8.14 6.49
N GLY A 237 -5.76 7.18 6.13
CA GLY A 237 -5.25 5.95 5.56
C GLY A 237 -6.32 4.95 5.14
N TYR A 238 -5.88 3.73 5.06
CA TYR A 238 -6.63 2.54 4.69
C TYR A 238 -6.51 1.48 5.77
N THR A 239 -7.47 0.58 5.83
CA THR A 239 -7.38 -0.63 6.63
C THR A 239 -6.91 -1.76 5.73
N ALA A 240 -5.78 -2.39 6.06
CA ALA A 240 -5.36 -3.64 5.45
C ALA A 240 -5.70 -4.78 6.39
N THR A 241 -6.51 -5.72 5.93
CA THR A 241 -6.86 -6.94 6.66
C THR A 241 -6.12 -8.10 6.03
N LEU A 242 -5.51 -8.93 6.86
CA LEU A 242 -4.71 -10.08 6.47
C LEU A 242 -5.29 -11.33 7.12
N ALA A 243 -5.28 -12.44 6.39
CA ALA A 243 -5.56 -13.77 6.90
C ALA A 243 -4.27 -14.59 6.85
N SER A 244 -3.88 -15.15 7.99
CA SER A 244 -2.66 -15.92 8.14
C SER A 244 -3.00 -17.36 8.57
N SER A 245 -2.37 -18.34 7.91
CA SER A 245 -2.48 -19.76 8.24
C SER A 245 -1.72 -20.11 9.52
N GLU A 246 -1.86 -21.36 9.99
CA GLU A 246 -1.09 -21.94 11.12
C GLU A 246 0.42 -21.81 10.94
N ASP A 247 0.90 -21.89 9.71
CA ASP A 247 2.32 -21.81 9.37
C ASP A 247 2.78 -20.36 9.14
N HIS A 248 1.98 -19.38 9.58
CA HIS A 248 2.24 -17.94 9.41
C HIS A 248 2.35 -17.46 7.95
N ILE A 249 1.77 -18.19 7.01
CA ILE A 249 1.67 -17.77 5.61
C ILE A 249 0.44 -16.88 5.46
N ILE A 250 0.61 -15.70 4.86
CA ILE A 250 -0.52 -14.85 4.49
C ILE A 250 -1.21 -15.49 3.30
N VAL A 251 -2.44 -15.96 3.51
CA VAL A 251 -3.24 -16.67 2.50
C VAL A 251 -4.28 -15.76 1.83
N GLU A 252 -4.69 -14.69 2.51
CA GLU A 252 -5.58 -13.67 1.93
C GLU A 252 -5.21 -12.27 2.45
N GLN A 253 -5.45 -11.27 1.62
CA GLN A 253 -5.24 -9.88 1.98
C GLN A 253 -6.26 -8.97 1.30
N ARG A 254 -6.78 -7.98 2.03
CA ARG A 254 -7.67 -6.95 1.48
C ARG A 254 -7.29 -5.58 2.00
N VAL A 255 -7.41 -4.58 1.14
CA VAL A 255 -7.25 -3.18 1.53
C VAL A 255 -8.59 -2.48 1.34
N GLY A 256 -9.11 -1.93 2.42
CA GLY A 256 -10.42 -1.30 2.43
C GLY A 256 -10.41 0.10 3.06
N GLN A 257 -11.56 0.74 3.00
CA GLN A 257 -11.84 2.05 3.57
C GLN A 257 -12.62 1.96 4.89
N ASN A 258 -12.87 0.74 5.37
CA ASN A 258 -13.71 0.50 6.54
C ASN A 258 -13.06 1.08 7.79
N ARG A 259 -13.86 1.73 8.62
CA ARG A 259 -13.41 2.28 9.91
C ARG A 259 -13.40 1.24 11.01
N THR A 260 -14.17 0.18 10.83
CA THR A 260 -14.39 -0.91 11.76
C THR A 260 -14.06 -2.23 11.09
N ASP A 261 -13.64 -3.19 11.85
CA ASP A 261 -13.10 -4.45 11.34
C ASP A 261 -14.21 -5.51 11.14
N TYR A 262 -15.41 -5.31 11.73
CA TYR A 262 -16.50 -6.28 11.67
C TYR A 262 -17.01 -6.57 10.23
N GLU A 263 -16.91 -5.61 9.32
CA GLU A 263 -17.30 -5.80 7.92
C GLU A 263 -16.33 -6.67 7.11
N SER A 264 -15.16 -6.98 7.69
CA SER A 264 -14.09 -7.68 6.97
C SER A 264 -14.06 -9.18 7.26
N LEU A 265 -14.67 -9.68 8.35
CA LEU A 265 -14.50 -11.06 8.82
C LEU A 265 -15.00 -12.08 7.79
N VAL A 266 -16.27 -12.02 7.42
CA VAL A 266 -16.88 -12.97 6.46
C VAL A 266 -16.23 -12.87 5.09
N PRO A 267 -16.05 -11.67 4.49
CA PRO A 267 -15.37 -11.54 3.21
C PRO A 267 -13.93 -12.05 3.20
N MET A 268 -13.21 -11.99 4.34
CA MET A 268 -11.86 -12.53 4.43
C MET A 268 -11.88 -14.07 4.43
N ALA A 269 -12.79 -14.70 5.16
CA ALA A 269 -12.94 -16.16 5.16
C ALA A 269 -13.34 -16.69 3.77
N GLU A 270 -14.26 -16.00 3.09
CA GLU A 270 -14.66 -16.30 1.70
C GLU A 270 -13.47 -16.12 0.72
N GLY A 271 -12.68 -15.07 0.89
CA GLY A 271 -11.49 -14.84 0.07
C GLY A 271 -10.40 -15.90 0.27
N VAL A 272 -10.24 -16.44 1.48
CA VAL A 272 -9.35 -17.59 1.73
C VAL A 272 -9.86 -18.81 0.97
N GLU A 273 -11.16 -19.10 1.01
CA GLU A 273 -11.76 -20.22 0.27
C GLU A 273 -11.58 -20.05 -1.26
N GLU A 274 -11.87 -18.86 -1.78
CA GLU A 274 -11.73 -18.54 -3.21
C GLU A 274 -10.29 -18.71 -3.69
N ARG A 275 -9.31 -18.18 -2.93
CA ARG A 275 -7.89 -18.23 -3.29
C ARG A 275 -7.25 -19.60 -3.12
N CYS A 276 -7.60 -20.30 -2.06
CA CYS A 276 -6.98 -21.57 -1.70
C CYS A 276 -7.76 -22.79 -2.19
N GLY A 277 -8.97 -22.62 -2.73
CA GLY A 277 -9.84 -23.72 -3.13
C GLY A 277 -10.29 -24.62 -1.95
N GLN A 278 -10.08 -24.15 -0.72
CA GLN A 278 -10.42 -24.88 0.50
C GLN A 278 -10.85 -23.89 1.58
N ARG A 279 -11.92 -24.25 2.29
CA ARG A 279 -12.43 -23.48 3.42
C ARG A 279 -11.57 -23.66 4.66
N PRO A 280 -11.31 -22.60 5.45
CA PRO A 280 -10.68 -22.76 6.77
C PRO A 280 -11.60 -23.56 7.72
N GLN A 281 -11.02 -24.41 8.55
CA GLN A 281 -11.79 -25.14 9.56
C GLN A 281 -12.12 -24.24 10.74
N GLN A 282 -11.17 -23.41 11.14
CA GLN A 282 -11.28 -22.52 12.29
C GLN A 282 -10.81 -21.11 11.90
N VAL A 283 -11.50 -20.10 12.43
CA VAL A 283 -11.12 -18.69 12.25
C VAL A 283 -11.02 -18.01 13.60
N SER A 284 -9.90 -17.32 13.84
CA SER A 284 -9.74 -16.42 14.98
C SER A 284 -9.50 -14.99 14.53
N ALA A 285 -9.98 -14.04 15.32
CA ALA A 285 -9.74 -12.63 15.13
C ALA A 285 -9.88 -11.89 16.47
N ASP A 286 -9.54 -10.59 16.48
CA ASP A 286 -9.76 -9.76 17.65
C ASP A 286 -11.27 -9.48 17.86
N SER A 287 -11.65 -8.97 19.03
CA SER A 287 -13.06 -8.71 19.38
C SER A 287 -13.76 -7.69 18.47
N GLY A 288 -13.00 -6.85 17.76
CA GLY A 288 -13.52 -5.85 16.84
C GLY A 288 -14.10 -6.41 15.54
N PHE A 289 -13.80 -7.67 15.22
CA PHE A 289 -14.32 -8.35 14.03
C PHE A 289 -15.67 -9.03 14.25
N PHE A 290 -15.99 -9.35 15.50
CA PHE A 290 -17.13 -10.22 15.81
C PHE A 290 -18.42 -9.43 16.05
N THR A 291 -19.44 -9.79 15.26
CA THR A 291 -20.85 -9.49 15.51
C THR A 291 -21.62 -10.80 15.48
N LEU A 292 -22.78 -10.87 16.13
CA LEU A 292 -23.62 -12.08 16.08
C LEU A 292 -23.93 -12.52 14.63
N PRO A 293 -24.29 -11.61 13.69
CA PRO A 293 -24.48 -12.00 12.30
C PRO A 293 -23.25 -12.62 11.64
N ASN A 294 -22.04 -12.10 11.91
CA ASN A 294 -20.81 -12.62 11.33
C ASN A 294 -20.51 -14.03 11.87
N VAL A 295 -20.68 -14.24 13.17
CA VAL A 295 -20.48 -15.56 13.79
C VAL A 295 -21.43 -16.57 13.18
N HIS A 296 -22.74 -16.27 13.15
CA HIS A 296 -23.73 -17.17 12.54
C HIS A 296 -23.46 -17.45 11.06
N ALA A 297 -22.98 -16.44 10.30
CA ALA A 297 -22.65 -16.63 8.89
C ALA A 297 -21.50 -17.60 8.68
N LEU A 298 -20.47 -17.56 9.52
CA LEU A 298 -19.33 -18.46 9.45
C LEU A 298 -19.68 -19.87 9.97
N GLU A 299 -20.38 -19.97 11.10
CA GLU A 299 -20.87 -21.24 11.66
C GLU A 299 -21.82 -21.97 10.69
N ALA A 300 -22.70 -21.23 9.99
CA ALA A 300 -23.56 -21.79 8.95
C ALA A 300 -22.76 -22.37 7.75
N GLN A 301 -21.54 -21.89 7.55
CA GLN A 301 -20.59 -22.41 6.55
C GLN A 301 -19.73 -23.55 7.10
N GLY A 302 -19.93 -23.98 8.36
CA GLY A 302 -19.16 -25.05 9.01
C GLY A 302 -17.78 -24.60 9.48
N ILE A 303 -17.57 -23.30 9.72
CA ILE A 303 -16.31 -22.74 10.22
C ILE A 303 -16.44 -22.49 11.73
N ASP A 304 -15.57 -23.09 12.54
CA ASP A 304 -15.49 -22.82 13.97
C ASP A 304 -14.89 -21.43 14.22
N VAL A 305 -15.59 -20.64 15.05
CA VAL A 305 -15.22 -19.24 15.29
C VAL A 305 -14.65 -19.05 16.70
N TYR A 306 -13.37 -18.70 16.77
CA TYR A 306 -12.68 -18.40 18.03
C TYR A 306 -12.63 -16.90 18.26
N ARG A 307 -13.47 -16.42 19.19
CA ARG A 307 -13.47 -15.02 19.62
C ARG A 307 -12.88 -14.89 21.03
N PRO A 308 -12.06 -13.87 21.31
CA PRO A 308 -11.65 -13.59 22.67
C PRO A 308 -12.87 -13.17 23.49
N ASP A 309 -12.98 -13.73 24.70
CA ASP A 309 -13.92 -13.20 25.68
C ASP A 309 -13.52 -11.77 26.03
N SER A 310 -14.42 -10.83 25.78
CA SER A 310 -14.15 -9.38 25.99
C SER A 310 -13.90 -9.03 27.46
N VAL A 311 -14.42 -9.83 28.39
CA VAL A 311 -14.18 -9.68 29.84
C VAL A 311 -12.80 -10.20 30.18
N LEU A 312 -12.46 -11.41 29.71
CA LEU A 312 -11.16 -12.04 29.86
C LEU A 312 -10.03 -11.19 29.27
N ALA A 313 -10.22 -10.67 28.04
CA ALA A 313 -9.26 -9.80 27.38
C ALA A 313 -8.99 -8.51 28.16
N LYS A 314 -10.03 -7.87 28.72
CA LYS A 314 -9.88 -6.66 29.54
C LYS A 314 -9.15 -6.93 30.87
N GLU A 315 -9.37 -8.08 31.47
CA GLU A 315 -8.70 -8.48 32.73
C GLU A 315 -7.24 -8.83 32.50
N LEU A 316 -6.91 -9.58 31.44
CA LEU A 316 -5.54 -9.86 31.02
C LEU A 316 -4.77 -8.56 30.70
N HIS A 317 -5.39 -7.64 29.98
CA HIS A 317 -4.77 -6.34 29.66
C HIS A 317 -4.51 -5.47 30.91
N ARG A 318 -5.29 -5.66 31.99
CA ARG A 318 -5.09 -5.03 33.29
C ARG A 318 -4.08 -5.75 34.19
N GLY A 319 -3.41 -6.81 33.68
CA GLY A 319 -2.44 -7.60 34.44
C GLY A 319 -3.04 -8.43 35.58
N ARG A 320 -4.37 -8.64 35.58
CA ARG A 320 -5.05 -9.46 36.57
C ARG A 320 -5.02 -10.95 36.15
N ARG A 321 -4.55 -11.82 37.02
CA ARG A 321 -4.68 -13.28 36.82
C ARG A 321 -6.17 -13.67 36.81
N VAL A 322 -6.63 -14.20 35.69
CA VAL A 322 -7.99 -14.72 35.59
C VAL A 322 -8.01 -16.13 36.19
N LYS A 323 -8.86 -16.33 37.19
CA LYS A 323 -9.09 -17.68 37.77
C LYS A 323 -9.81 -18.52 36.72
N GLY A 324 -9.18 -19.60 36.27
CA GLY A 324 -9.78 -20.59 35.37
C GLY A 324 -9.27 -20.56 33.90
N ALA A 325 -8.32 -19.72 33.53
CA ALA A 325 -7.61 -19.89 32.27
C ALA A 325 -6.64 -21.07 32.40
N ALA A 326 -6.79 -22.10 31.58
CA ALA A 326 -5.82 -23.16 31.44
C ALA A 326 -4.45 -22.61 31.01
N PRO A 327 -3.34 -23.24 31.37
CA PRO A 327 -1.99 -22.76 31.10
C PRO A 327 -1.67 -22.65 29.62
#